data_c66aaa80616ff49235e395dbd1bbbba1
#
_entry.id   c66aaa80616ff49235e395dbd1bbbba1
#
_cell.length_a   1.000
_cell.length_b   1.000
_cell.length_c   1.000
_cell.angle_alpha   90.00
_cell.angle_beta   90.00
_cell.angle_gamma   90.00
#
_symmetry.space_group_name_H-M   'P 1'
#
loop_
_entity.id
_entity.type
_entity.pdbx_description
1 polymer ?
#
loop_
_entity_poly.entity_id
_entity_poly.type
_entity_poly.pdbx_seq_one_letter_code
_entity_poly.pdbx_strand_id
1 'polypeptide(L)'
;MNKKDLKPASVFYYFEEICQVPRPSKREEKIIAYLKAFGRKHGLETKTDEVGNVLIKKPATPGKENLKTVILQSHIDMVCEKNSDVEHDFLIDPIDTVVDGEWLKAKGTTLGADNGIGVATELAILAATDIEHGPLECLFTVDEETGLTGAFALKPGFMTGDILINLDSEDEGELFIGCAGGANTTAEFTYQPCLLYTSPSPRDTERS
;
A
#
# COMPACT_ATOMS: atom_id res chain seq x y z
N MET A 1 21.94 15.96 3.81
CA MET A 1 21.93 14.47 3.77
C MET A 1 21.58 14.05 2.37
N ASN A 2 22.27 13.06 1.78
CA ASN A 2 21.93 12.56 0.44
C ASN A 2 21.04 11.33 0.56
N LYS A 3 20.24 11.03 -0.47
CA LYS A 3 19.43 9.77 -0.52
C LYS A 3 20.24 8.53 -0.19
N LYS A 4 21.53 8.49 -0.59
CA LYS A 4 22.45 7.36 -0.33
C LYS A 4 22.82 7.17 1.14
N ASP A 5 22.59 8.19 1.98
CA ASP A 5 22.91 8.17 3.41
C ASP A 5 21.74 7.67 4.26
N LEU A 6 20.53 7.49 3.65
CA LEU A 6 19.33 7.01 4.32
C LEU A 6 19.53 5.57 4.81
N LYS A 7 18.99 5.27 5.98
CA LYS A 7 19.09 3.95 6.63
C LYS A 7 17.71 3.45 7.06
N PRO A 8 17.42 2.14 6.89
CA PRO A 8 18.27 1.08 6.30
C PRO A 8 18.44 1.26 4.77
N ALA A 9 19.67 1.13 4.29
CA ALA A 9 19.99 1.46 2.89
C ALA A 9 19.22 0.60 1.87
N SER A 10 19.00 -0.68 2.16
CA SER A 10 18.24 -1.60 1.31
C SER A 10 16.76 -1.21 1.20
N VAL A 11 16.14 -0.77 2.30
CA VAL A 11 14.76 -0.32 2.30
C VAL A 11 14.60 0.92 1.43
N PHE A 12 15.43 1.94 1.64
CA PHE A 12 15.37 3.17 0.84
C PHE A 12 15.76 2.95 -0.62
N TYR A 13 16.63 1.98 -0.91
CA TYR A 13 16.90 1.57 -2.28
C TYR A 13 15.63 1.07 -2.98
N TYR A 14 14.90 0.13 -2.36
CA TYR A 14 13.66 -0.38 -2.95
C TYR A 14 12.53 0.66 -2.93
N PHE A 15 12.49 1.53 -1.95
CA PHE A 15 11.54 2.65 -1.95
C PHE A 15 11.74 3.56 -3.17
N GLU A 16 12.98 3.94 -3.47
CA GLU A 16 13.30 4.72 -4.68
C GLU A 16 12.96 3.93 -5.98
N GLU A 17 13.18 2.61 -6.01
CA GLU A 17 12.79 1.77 -7.14
C GLU A 17 11.27 1.81 -7.38
N ILE A 18 10.45 1.65 -6.34
CA ILE A 18 8.98 1.68 -6.49
C ILE A 18 8.45 3.09 -6.75
N CYS A 19 9.14 4.14 -6.33
CA CYS A 19 8.79 5.52 -6.70
C CYS A 19 8.91 5.75 -8.21
N GLN A 20 9.71 4.94 -8.94
CA GLN A 20 9.78 4.98 -10.40
C GLN A 20 8.61 4.25 -11.08
N VAL A 21 7.77 3.54 -10.32
CA VAL A 21 6.68 2.73 -10.85
C VAL A 21 5.34 3.36 -10.48
N PRO A 22 4.60 3.95 -11.44
CA PRO A 22 3.24 4.43 -11.21
C PRO A 22 2.33 3.34 -10.64
N ARG A 23 1.63 3.69 -9.54
CA ARG A 23 0.80 2.74 -8.77
C ARG A 23 -0.45 3.40 -8.14
N PRO A 24 -1.23 4.19 -8.89
CA PRO A 24 -2.48 4.73 -8.36
C PRO A 24 -3.46 3.60 -8.03
N SER A 25 -4.29 3.79 -7.02
CA SER A 25 -5.37 2.85 -6.67
C SER A 25 -6.23 2.50 -7.89
N LYS A 26 -6.56 1.22 -8.05
CA LYS A 26 -7.27 0.62 -9.21
C LYS A 26 -6.50 0.64 -10.55
N ARG A 27 -5.23 1.00 -10.54
CA ARG A 27 -4.36 1.04 -11.73
C ARG A 27 -2.95 0.51 -11.41
N GLU A 28 -2.90 -0.58 -10.66
CA GLU A 28 -1.68 -1.15 -10.09
C GLU A 28 -0.95 -2.11 -11.05
N GLU A 29 -1.36 -2.21 -12.31
CA GLU A 29 -0.80 -3.18 -13.27
C GLU A 29 0.73 -3.07 -13.40
N LYS A 30 1.28 -1.85 -13.33
CA LYS A 30 2.73 -1.62 -13.44
C LYS A 30 3.49 -2.13 -12.22
N ILE A 31 3.01 -1.84 -11.01
CA ILE A 31 3.68 -2.31 -9.78
C ILE A 31 3.50 -3.83 -9.61
N ILE A 32 2.36 -4.40 -10.00
CA ILE A 32 2.17 -5.86 -10.06
C ILE A 32 3.19 -6.51 -11.00
N ALA A 33 3.38 -5.93 -12.19
CA ALA A 33 4.38 -6.41 -13.14
C ALA A 33 5.82 -6.32 -12.59
N TYR A 34 6.13 -5.23 -11.88
CA TYR A 34 7.41 -5.05 -11.17
C TYR A 34 7.64 -6.13 -10.12
N LEU A 35 6.65 -6.38 -9.22
CA LEU A 35 6.74 -7.41 -8.19
C LEU A 35 6.94 -8.81 -8.78
N LYS A 36 6.22 -9.15 -9.85
CA LYS A 36 6.40 -10.42 -10.57
C LYS A 36 7.78 -10.54 -11.22
N ALA A 37 8.31 -9.44 -11.74
CA ALA A 37 9.68 -9.41 -12.28
C ALA A 37 10.72 -9.54 -11.18
N PHE A 38 10.49 -8.89 -10.03
CA PHE A 38 11.33 -9.03 -8.84
C PHE A 38 11.40 -10.48 -8.35
N GLY A 39 10.24 -11.15 -8.18
CA GLY A 39 10.22 -12.55 -7.76
C GLY A 39 11.01 -13.46 -8.71
N ARG A 40 10.83 -13.29 -10.05
CA ARG A 40 11.59 -14.02 -11.05
C ARG A 40 13.10 -13.75 -10.96
N LYS A 41 13.49 -12.48 -10.80
CA LYS A 41 14.91 -12.06 -10.69
C LYS A 41 15.61 -12.74 -9.50
N HIS A 42 14.89 -12.91 -8.40
CA HIS A 42 15.40 -13.50 -7.16
C HIS A 42 15.15 -15.02 -7.06
N GLY A 43 14.53 -15.65 -8.07
CA GLY A 43 14.22 -17.07 -8.06
C GLY A 43 13.19 -17.49 -7.00
N LEU A 44 12.30 -16.58 -6.61
CA LEU A 44 11.29 -16.77 -5.57
C LEU A 44 9.94 -17.20 -6.17
N GLU A 45 9.27 -18.12 -5.50
CA GLU A 45 7.89 -18.48 -5.85
C GLU A 45 7.00 -17.24 -5.75
N THR A 46 6.31 -16.93 -6.85
CA THR A 46 5.46 -15.76 -6.95
C THR A 46 4.12 -16.14 -7.56
N LYS A 47 3.04 -15.85 -6.88
CA LYS A 47 1.67 -16.05 -7.37
C LYS A 47 0.85 -14.79 -7.28
N THR A 48 -0.20 -14.71 -8.09
CA THR A 48 -1.11 -13.57 -8.16
C THR A 48 -2.54 -14.14 -8.16
N ASP A 49 -3.44 -13.51 -7.43
CA ASP A 49 -4.86 -13.87 -7.47
C ASP A 49 -5.62 -13.13 -8.60
N GLU A 50 -6.93 -13.30 -8.63
CA GLU A 50 -7.81 -12.79 -9.69
C GLU A 50 -7.93 -11.26 -9.68
N VAL A 51 -7.76 -10.62 -8.51
CA VAL A 51 -7.87 -9.16 -8.36
C VAL A 51 -6.51 -8.45 -8.46
N GLY A 52 -5.40 -9.20 -8.45
CA GLY A 52 -4.07 -8.66 -8.61
C GLY A 52 -3.21 -8.67 -7.34
N ASN A 53 -3.69 -9.19 -6.21
CA ASN A 53 -2.83 -9.39 -5.05
C ASN A 53 -1.64 -10.29 -5.42
N VAL A 54 -0.45 -9.93 -4.94
CA VAL A 54 0.78 -10.68 -5.22
C VAL A 54 1.28 -11.31 -3.92
N LEU A 55 1.64 -12.58 -3.97
CA LEU A 55 2.32 -13.27 -2.87
C LEU A 55 3.68 -13.77 -3.36
N ILE A 56 4.75 -13.38 -2.65
CA ILE A 56 6.11 -13.85 -2.90
C ILE A 56 6.58 -14.64 -1.69
N LYS A 57 7.04 -15.88 -1.93
CA LYS A 57 7.52 -16.76 -0.87
C LYS A 57 9.04 -16.83 -0.85
N LYS A 58 9.61 -16.74 0.35
CA LYS A 58 11.03 -16.93 0.57
C LYS A 58 11.25 -18.17 1.45
N PRO A 59 12.00 -19.20 0.97
CA PRO A 59 12.34 -20.35 1.80
C PRO A 59 13.11 -19.93 3.05
N ALA A 60 12.98 -20.71 4.13
CA ALA A 60 13.79 -20.51 5.33
C ALA A 60 15.28 -20.60 5.06
N THR A 61 16.08 -19.91 5.86
CA THR A 61 17.52 -20.15 5.90
C THR A 61 17.82 -21.56 6.46
N PRO A 62 18.96 -22.20 6.06
CA PRO A 62 19.27 -23.56 6.50
C PRO A 62 19.19 -23.73 8.02
N GLY A 63 18.45 -24.76 8.44
CA GLY A 63 18.21 -25.09 9.85
C GLY A 63 17.05 -24.33 10.50
N LYS A 64 16.32 -23.50 9.74
CA LYS A 64 15.15 -22.73 10.24
C LYS A 64 13.83 -23.20 9.59
N GLU A 65 13.83 -24.30 8.86
CA GLU A 65 12.68 -24.79 8.07
C GLU A 65 11.47 -25.15 8.92
N ASN A 66 11.71 -25.52 10.19
CA ASN A 66 10.66 -25.91 11.15
C ASN A 66 10.06 -24.73 11.93
N LEU A 67 10.53 -23.51 11.69
CA LEU A 67 9.94 -22.33 12.32
C LEU A 67 8.59 -22.01 11.67
N LYS A 68 7.73 -21.32 12.43
CA LYS A 68 6.46 -20.82 11.90
C LYS A 68 6.68 -19.89 10.73
N THR A 69 5.85 -20.05 9.71
CA THR A 69 5.87 -19.13 8.56
C THR A 69 5.28 -17.78 8.97
N VAL A 70 6.03 -16.71 8.70
CA VAL A 70 5.59 -15.34 8.92
C VAL A 70 5.14 -14.75 7.59
N ILE A 71 3.95 -14.14 7.60
CA ILE A 71 3.43 -13.32 6.51
C ILE A 71 3.73 -11.86 6.86
N LEU A 72 4.41 -11.16 5.98
CA LEU A 72 4.49 -9.69 5.98
C LEU A 72 3.45 -9.19 4.98
N GLN A 73 2.73 -8.12 5.32
CA GLN A 73 1.68 -7.61 4.44
C GLN A 73 1.74 -6.09 4.34
N SER A 74 1.64 -5.60 3.12
CA SER A 74 1.52 -4.18 2.78
C SER A 74 0.59 -4.00 1.57
N HIS A 75 0.06 -2.78 1.36
CA HIS A 75 -0.65 -2.46 0.13
C HIS A 75 0.27 -1.75 -0.88
N ILE A 76 -0.01 -1.96 -2.18
CA ILE A 76 0.87 -1.49 -3.25
C ILE A 76 0.40 -0.22 -3.95
N ASP A 77 -0.85 0.14 -3.78
CA ASP A 77 -1.41 1.39 -4.30
C ASP A 77 -1.03 2.60 -3.44
N MET A 78 -1.36 3.77 -3.89
CA MET A 78 -1.15 5.03 -3.18
C MET A 78 -2.19 6.06 -3.58
N VAL A 79 -2.50 6.97 -2.66
CA VAL A 79 -3.25 8.20 -2.94
C VAL A 79 -2.46 9.09 -3.89
N CYS A 80 -3.12 9.56 -4.94
CA CYS A 80 -2.52 10.35 -6.00
C CYS A 80 -3.04 11.79 -5.97
N GLU A 81 -2.35 12.65 -5.23
CA GLU A 81 -2.65 14.07 -5.10
C GLU A 81 -1.43 14.92 -5.44
N LYS A 82 -1.64 16.09 -5.99
CA LYS A 82 -0.59 17.04 -6.37
C LYS A 82 -0.99 18.49 -6.12
N ASN A 83 0.00 19.36 -5.97
CA ASN A 83 -0.23 20.78 -5.91
C ASN A 83 -0.81 21.30 -7.23
N SER A 84 -1.63 22.34 -7.18
CA SER A 84 -2.34 22.88 -8.34
C SER A 84 -1.41 23.48 -9.42
N ASP A 85 -0.20 23.86 -9.05
CA ASP A 85 0.84 24.43 -9.91
C ASP A 85 1.83 23.38 -10.46
N VAL A 86 1.62 22.09 -10.16
CA VAL A 86 2.47 20.98 -10.60
C VAL A 86 1.83 20.22 -11.74
N GLU A 87 2.56 20.09 -12.84
CA GLU A 87 2.20 19.17 -13.92
C GLU A 87 2.76 17.78 -13.60
N HIS A 88 1.88 16.79 -13.45
CA HIS A 88 2.25 15.41 -13.16
C HIS A 88 1.09 14.48 -13.56
N ASP A 89 1.41 13.40 -14.24
CA ASP A 89 0.47 12.32 -14.57
C ASP A 89 0.84 11.04 -13.79
N PHE A 90 0.10 10.75 -12.75
CA PHE A 90 0.33 9.57 -11.90
C PHE A 90 0.22 8.22 -12.62
N LEU A 91 -0.31 8.19 -13.84
CA LEU A 91 -0.32 6.98 -14.68
C LEU A 91 0.99 6.75 -15.42
N ILE A 92 1.82 7.79 -15.56
CA ILE A 92 3.01 7.76 -16.43
C ILE A 92 4.26 8.17 -15.67
N ASP A 93 4.18 9.27 -14.92
CA ASP A 93 5.34 9.93 -14.31
C ASP A 93 5.76 9.26 -13.00
N PRO A 94 7.07 9.14 -12.75
CA PRO A 94 7.60 8.68 -11.48
C PRO A 94 7.44 9.74 -10.40
N ILE A 95 7.42 9.33 -9.14
CA ILE A 95 7.46 10.24 -8.00
C ILE A 95 8.90 10.75 -7.82
N ASP A 96 9.09 12.07 -7.98
CA ASP A 96 10.39 12.73 -7.80
C ASP A 96 10.63 13.02 -6.31
N THR A 97 11.50 12.26 -5.69
CA THR A 97 11.80 12.34 -4.27
C THR A 97 12.98 13.27 -3.98
N VAL A 98 12.95 13.95 -2.85
CA VAL A 98 14.00 14.86 -2.36
C VAL A 98 14.22 14.69 -0.86
N VAL A 99 15.48 14.77 -0.44
CA VAL A 99 15.83 14.85 0.98
C VAL A 99 15.86 16.32 1.39
N ASP A 100 15.05 16.68 2.38
CA ASP A 100 14.95 18.01 2.97
C ASP A 100 15.16 17.91 4.48
N GLY A 101 16.37 18.24 4.93
CA GLY A 101 16.80 18.04 6.31
C GLY A 101 16.79 16.56 6.69
N GLU A 102 15.91 16.16 7.60
CA GLU A 102 15.72 14.78 8.07
C GLU A 102 14.55 14.07 7.37
N TRP A 103 13.90 14.73 6.41
CA TRP A 103 12.71 14.22 5.72
C TRP A 103 13.02 13.78 4.29
N LEU A 104 12.45 12.66 3.88
CA LEU A 104 12.28 12.30 2.48
C LEU A 104 10.90 12.78 2.03
N LYS A 105 10.84 13.59 0.99
CA LYS A 105 9.62 14.24 0.49
C LYS A 105 9.48 13.99 -1.02
N ALA A 106 8.26 14.11 -1.53
CA ALA A 106 8.00 14.26 -2.96
C ALA A 106 7.94 15.73 -3.35
N LYS A 107 8.29 16.02 -4.60
CA LYS A 107 8.24 17.39 -5.15
C LYS A 107 6.84 17.71 -5.69
N GLY A 108 6.01 18.27 -4.83
CA GLY A 108 4.69 18.77 -5.20
C GLY A 108 3.62 17.73 -5.46
N THR A 109 3.89 16.46 -5.11
CA THR A 109 2.93 15.35 -5.14
C THR A 109 2.89 14.64 -3.80
N THR A 110 1.94 13.73 -3.61
CA THR A 110 2.00 12.69 -2.58
C THR A 110 3.26 11.85 -2.79
N LEU A 111 3.83 11.35 -1.68
CA LEU A 111 5.06 10.54 -1.69
C LEU A 111 4.76 9.05 -1.88
N GLY A 112 3.62 8.59 -1.36
CA GLY A 112 3.25 7.18 -1.32
C GLY A 112 4.12 6.36 -0.35
N ALA A 113 4.58 6.96 0.76
CA ALA A 113 5.25 6.23 1.82
C ALA A 113 4.30 5.25 2.50
N ASP A 114 3.06 5.62 2.60
CA ASP A 114 1.89 4.80 2.88
C ASP A 114 1.45 4.10 1.57
N ASN A 115 1.51 2.77 1.43
CA ASN A 115 2.33 1.88 2.26
C ASN A 115 3.61 1.44 1.51
N GLY A 116 4.15 2.34 0.67
CA GLY A 116 5.37 2.09 -0.10
C GLY A 116 6.59 1.73 0.75
N ILE A 117 6.66 2.20 2.00
CA ILE A 117 7.77 1.84 2.89
C ILE A 117 7.63 0.39 3.39
N GLY A 118 6.41 -0.09 3.61
CA GLY A 118 6.11 -1.50 3.89
C GLY A 118 6.52 -2.37 2.71
N VAL A 119 6.07 -2.03 1.49
CA VAL A 119 6.48 -2.71 0.25
C VAL A 119 8.00 -2.77 0.10
N ALA A 120 8.68 -1.64 0.29
CA ALA A 120 10.14 -1.58 0.18
C ALA A 120 10.85 -2.43 1.25
N THR A 121 10.29 -2.50 2.46
CA THR A 121 10.80 -3.34 3.54
C THR A 121 10.68 -4.83 3.18
N GLU A 122 9.53 -5.25 2.67
CA GLU A 122 9.33 -6.62 2.20
C GLU A 122 10.29 -6.98 1.08
N LEU A 123 10.47 -6.11 0.09
CA LEU A 123 11.43 -6.31 -1.00
C LEU A 123 12.87 -6.42 -0.49
N ALA A 124 13.26 -5.57 0.48
CA ALA A 124 14.57 -5.63 1.09
C ALA A 124 14.82 -6.96 1.83
N ILE A 125 13.82 -7.44 2.58
CA ILE A 125 13.88 -8.74 3.28
C ILE A 125 13.92 -9.90 2.28
N LEU A 126 13.10 -9.85 1.23
CA LEU A 126 13.09 -10.88 0.18
C LEU A 126 14.44 -10.99 -0.54
N ALA A 127 15.10 -9.85 -0.80
CA ALA A 127 16.40 -9.82 -1.49
C ALA A 127 17.59 -10.11 -0.57
N ALA A 128 17.46 -9.95 0.75
CA ALA A 128 18.55 -10.14 1.70
C ALA A 128 19.07 -11.58 1.69
N THR A 129 20.39 -11.74 1.80
CA THR A 129 21.08 -13.03 1.86
C THR A 129 21.87 -13.21 3.16
N ASP A 130 21.88 -12.20 4.00
CA ASP A 130 22.70 -12.07 5.22
C ASP A 130 21.87 -12.07 6.52
N ILE A 131 20.55 -12.33 6.42
CA ILE A 131 19.66 -12.46 7.56
C ILE A 131 19.19 -13.90 7.74
N GLU A 132 19.12 -14.37 8.98
CA GLU A 132 18.53 -15.67 9.32
C GLU A 132 17.02 -15.52 9.54
N HIS A 133 16.20 -16.38 8.93
CA HIS A 133 14.75 -16.35 9.04
C HIS A 133 14.12 -17.74 8.82
N GLY A 134 12.94 -17.95 9.38
CA GLY A 134 12.05 -19.05 9.01
C GLY A 134 11.43 -18.84 7.62
N PRO A 135 10.50 -19.69 7.17
CA PRO A 135 9.80 -19.45 5.91
C PRO A 135 9.04 -18.10 5.97
N LEU A 136 9.10 -17.35 4.87
CA LEU A 136 8.42 -16.04 4.75
C LEU A 136 7.45 -16.05 3.57
N GLU A 137 6.33 -15.38 3.77
CA GLU A 137 5.38 -14.99 2.73
C GLU A 137 5.25 -13.47 2.76
N CYS A 138 5.48 -12.79 1.63
CA CYS A 138 5.25 -11.35 1.48
C CYS A 138 3.99 -11.16 0.65
N LEU A 139 2.96 -10.59 1.26
CA LEU A 139 1.64 -10.38 0.67
C LEU A 139 1.46 -8.90 0.34
N PHE A 140 1.32 -8.62 -0.94
CA PHE A 140 1.12 -7.29 -1.50
C PHE A 140 -0.33 -7.18 -1.97
N THR A 141 -1.13 -6.37 -1.30
CA THR A 141 -2.55 -6.19 -1.63
C THR A 141 -2.79 -4.97 -2.52
N VAL A 142 -3.82 -5.03 -3.36
CA VAL A 142 -4.25 -3.95 -4.24
C VAL A 142 -5.38 -3.15 -3.63
N ASP A 143 -5.53 -1.88 -4.08
CA ASP A 143 -6.70 -1.02 -3.84
C ASP A 143 -7.12 -0.95 -2.36
N GLU A 144 -6.17 -0.63 -1.50
CA GLU A 144 -6.42 -0.40 -0.07
C GLU A 144 -7.14 0.93 0.13
N GLU A 145 -6.58 2.00 -0.42
CA GLU A 145 -6.90 3.41 -0.23
C GLU A 145 -8.35 3.78 -0.63
N THR A 146 -8.98 3.00 -1.51
CA THR A 146 -10.33 3.31 -2.01
C THR A 146 -11.40 2.30 -1.59
N GLY A 147 -11.03 1.20 -0.93
CA GLY A 147 -12.04 0.24 -0.50
C GLY A 147 -11.58 -1.13 -0.04
N LEU A 148 -10.27 -1.33 0.24
CA LEU A 148 -9.73 -2.62 0.72
C LEU A 148 -10.04 -3.79 -0.23
N THR A 149 -10.18 -3.52 -1.55
CA THR A 149 -10.65 -4.50 -2.53
C THR A 149 -9.76 -5.75 -2.53
N GLY A 150 -8.44 -5.55 -2.46
CA GLY A 150 -7.50 -6.66 -2.43
C GLY A 150 -7.67 -7.53 -1.18
N ALA A 151 -7.76 -6.92 0.00
CA ALA A 151 -7.91 -7.63 1.25
C ALA A 151 -9.21 -8.43 1.31
N PHE A 152 -10.34 -7.84 0.90
CA PHE A 152 -11.64 -8.53 0.87
C PHE A 152 -11.73 -9.66 -0.15
N ALA A 153 -10.93 -9.62 -1.22
CA ALA A 153 -10.93 -10.64 -2.25
C ALA A 153 -10.07 -11.87 -1.91
N LEU A 154 -9.28 -11.84 -0.84
CA LEU A 154 -8.41 -12.93 -0.45
C LEU A 154 -9.22 -14.21 -0.18
N LYS A 155 -8.83 -15.29 -0.85
CA LYS A 155 -9.46 -16.61 -0.70
C LYS A 155 -8.65 -17.49 0.26
N PRO A 156 -9.29 -18.40 1.00
CA PRO A 156 -8.59 -19.39 1.81
C PRO A 156 -7.54 -20.15 1.00
N GLY A 157 -6.33 -20.29 1.56
CA GLY A 157 -5.22 -21.00 0.93
C GLY A 157 -4.38 -20.15 -0.05
N PHE A 158 -4.71 -18.87 -0.25
CA PHE A 158 -3.83 -17.98 -1.01
C PHE A 158 -2.50 -17.75 -0.27
N MET A 159 -2.57 -17.49 1.03
CA MET A 159 -1.44 -17.52 1.95
C MET A 159 -1.56 -18.68 2.93
N THR A 160 -0.46 -19.15 3.49
CA THR A 160 -0.42 -20.34 4.33
C THR A 160 0.37 -20.13 5.64
N GLY A 161 0.85 -18.93 5.90
CA GLY A 161 1.64 -18.61 7.07
C GLY A 161 0.85 -18.65 8.38
N ASP A 162 1.57 -18.80 9.49
CA ASP A 162 1.02 -18.93 10.84
C ASP A 162 0.84 -17.59 11.55
N ILE A 163 1.66 -16.61 11.19
CA ILE A 163 1.71 -15.29 11.84
C ILE A 163 1.65 -14.24 10.74
N LEU A 164 0.69 -13.32 10.82
CA LEU A 164 0.61 -12.19 9.91
C LEU A 164 1.04 -10.92 10.65
N ILE A 165 1.93 -10.17 10.02
CA ILE A 165 2.38 -8.84 10.44
C ILE A 165 2.01 -7.87 9.33
N ASN A 166 1.02 -7.03 9.59
CA ASN A 166 0.68 -5.91 8.73
C ASN A 166 1.68 -4.77 8.96
N LEU A 167 2.21 -4.19 7.88
CA LEU A 167 3.22 -3.14 7.91
C LEU A 167 2.62 -1.74 7.69
N ASP A 168 1.34 -1.61 7.96
CA ASP A 168 0.53 -0.42 7.68
C ASP A 168 0.14 0.29 8.97
N SER A 169 1.12 0.52 9.84
CA SER A 169 0.96 1.26 11.09
C SER A 169 1.75 2.57 11.03
N GLU A 170 1.14 3.65 11.48
CA GLU A 170 1.71 5.00 11.46
C GLU A 170 2.39 5.38 12.79
N ASP A 171 2.11 4.68 13.88
CA ASP A 171 2.60 5.02 15.21
C ASP A 171 3.94 4.34 15.51
N GLU A 172 4.98 5.15 15.67
CA GLU A 172 6.34 4.67 15.92
C GLU A 172 6.43 3.95 17.28
N GLY A 173 6.95 2.71 17.23
CA GLY A 173 7.22 1.91 18.45
C GLY A 173 5.98 1.25 19.03
N GLU A 174 4.81 1.33 18.40
CA GLU A 174 3.59 0.68 18.84
C GLU A 174 3.29 -0.60 18.05
N LEU A 175 2.75 -1.60 18.72
CA LEU A 175 2.28 -2.85 18.12
C LEU A 175 0.78 -2.98 18.36
N PHE A 176 0.00 -2.97 17.29
CA PHE A 176 -1.46 -3.11 17.36
C PHE A 176 -1.86 -4.56 17.14
N ILE A 177 -2.74 -5.08 18.01
CA ILE A 177 -3.31 -6.44 17.92
C ILE A 177 -4.80 -6.41 17.53
N GLY A 178 -5.29 -5.28 17.12
CA GLY A 178 -6.67 -5.06 16.66
C GLY A 178 -6.82 -3.68 16.06
N CYS A 179 -7.93 -3.46 15.36
CA CYS A 179 -8.29 -2.18 14.77
C CYS A 179 -9.77 -1.88 14.98
N ALA A 180 -10.15 -0.63 14.74
CA ALA A 180 -11.56 -0.24 14.71
C ALA A 180 -12.27 -0.83 13.48
N GLY A 181 -13.54 -1.16 13.64
CA GLY A 181 -14.40 -1.53 12.52
C GLY A 181 -15.13 -0.31 11.98
N GLY A 182 -15.56 -0.39 10.72
CA GLY A 182 -16.39 0.62 10.07
C GLY A 182 -17.57 -0.01 9.35
N ALA A 183 -18.58 0.80 9.06
CA ALA A 183 -19.70 0.40 8.21
C ALA A 183 -20.12 1.58 7.32
N ASN A 184 -20.29 1.30 6.04
CA ASN A 184 -20.90 2.23 5.09
C ASN A 184 -22.39 1.98 5.04
N THR A 185 -23.19 3.02 5.25
CA THR A 185 -24.65 2.94 5.17
C THR A 185 -25.16 3.86 4.08
N THR A 186 -25.90 3.32 3.14
CA THR A 186 -26.61 4.10 2.12
C THR A 186 -28.10 4.14 2.46
N ALA A 187 -28.67 5.33 2.54
CA ALA A 187 -30.10 5.52 2.68
C ALA A 187 -30.68 6.11 1.40
N GLU A 188 -31.59 5.38 0.76
CA GLU A 188 -32.27 5.82 -0.45
C GLU A 188 -33.70 6.27 -0.11
N PHE A 189 -34.05 7.48 -0.53
CA PHE A 189 -35.39 8.03 -0.35
C PHE A 189 -35.99 8.32 -1.71
N THR A 190 -37.14 7.70 -1.99
CA THR A 190 -37.96 8.06 -3.15
C THR A 190 -38.90 9.19 -2.75
N TYR A 191 -38.79 10.33 -3.41
CA TYR A 191 -39.70 11.44 -3.19
C TYR A 191 -40.27 11.97 -4.50
N GLN A 192 -41.46 12.49 -4.47
CA GLN A 192 -41.99 13.28 -5.59
C GLN A 192 -41.59 14.73 -5.36
N PRO A 193 -40.83 15.36 -6.27
CA PRO A 193 -40.52 16.77 -6.16
C PRO A 193 -41.83 17.57 -6.17
N CYS A 194 -42.09 18.27 -5.09
CA CYS A 194 -43.20 19.23 -4.99
C CYS A 194 -42.61 20.62 -5.22
N LEU A 195 -43.32 21.46 -5.98
CA LEU A 195 -42.98 22.87 -6.11
C LEU A 195 -43.18 23.56 -4.75
N LEU A 196 -42.12 23.80 -4.03
CA LEU A 196 -42.06 24.40 -2.70
C LEU A 196 -42.30 25.93 -2.76
N TYR A 197 -43.40 26.36 -3.35
CA TYR A 197 -43.77 27.80 -3.31
C TYR A 197 -44.52 28.20 -2.01
N THR A 198 -44.79 27.24 -1.13
CA THR A 198 -45.69 27.50 0.03
C THR A 198 -45.10 27.17 1.39
N SER A 199 -43.87 26.68 1.46
CA SER A 199 -43.18 26.41 2.72
C SER A 199 -41.72 26.81 2.64
N PRO A 200 -41.38 28.07 2.96
CA PRO A 200 -39.98 28.46 3.06
C PRO A 200 -39.29 27.64 4.16
N SER A 201 -38.07 27.26 3.90
CA SER A 201 -37.20 26.62 4.92
C SER A 201 -37.07 27.57 6.11
N PRO A 202 -36.97 27.05 7.35
CA PRO A 202 -36.67 27.89 8.52
C PRO A 202 -35.42 28.78 8.34
N ARG A 203 -34.51 28.43 7.45
CA ARG A 203 -33.33 29.25 7.09
C ARG A 203 -33.66 30.42 6.18
N ASP A 204 -34.78 30.37 5.45
CA ASP A 204 -35.18 31.44 4.52
C ASP A 204 -35.90 32.57 5.24
N THR A 205 -36.34 32.35 6.47
CA THR A 205 -37.01 33.34 7.31
C THR A 205 -36.06 34.23 8.12
N GLU A 206 -34.77 33.89 8.17
CA GLU A 206 -33.75 34.67 8.92
C GLU A 206 -33.06 35.77 8.07
N ARG A 207 -33.52 36.01 6.83
CA ARG A 207 -32.93 37.00 5.91
C ARG A 207 -33.91 38.08 5.42
N SER A 208 -34.85 38.48 6.26
CA SER A 208 -35.68 39.66 6.00
C SER A 208 -35.44 40.77 7.02
#